data_457e30fdf4c166cdc4944c8d5d5a6736
#
_entry.id   457e30fdf4c166cdc4944c8d5d5a6736
#
_cell.length_a   1.000
_cell.length_b   1.000
_cell.length_c   1.000
_cell.angle_alpha   90.00
_cell.angle_beta   90.00
_cell.angle_gamma   90.00
#
_symmetry.space_group_name_H-M   'P 1'
#
loop_
_entity.id
_entity.type
_entity.pdbx_description
1 polymer ?
#
loop_
_entity_poly.entity_id
_entity_poly.type
_entity_poly.pdbx_seq_one_letter_code
_entity_poly.pdbx_strand_id
1 'polypeptide(L)'
;NAVMIYYLYANAPAGLGFDKADAAQLISLYATVVGMTTIIGSYVCDRILGCRRSLLVARITGFIGYTLLAFPLGVVGYAVAMGCMVFGSLFAGRCIETLIGKFYDENDGRRDSAFTISYVISNIGAAAPALAGVIAAKCGYHAAFALSAVLSFLGTVAYIATYKKFFGNIGL
;
A
#
# COMPACT_ATOMS: atom_id res chain seq x y z
N ASN A 1 8.51 -1.85 2.83
CA ASN A 1 9.76 -2.01 2.03
C ASN A 1 10.89 -2.74 2.79
N ALA A 2 10.99 -2.61 4.14
CA ALA A 2 12.07 -3.26 4.90
C ALA A 2 12.09 -4.79 4.73
N VAL A 3 10.96 -5.48 4.89
CA VAL A 3 10.89 -6.93 4.72
C VAL A 3 11.19 -7.37 3.28
N MET A 4 10.84 -6.56 2.29
CA MET A 4 11.09 -6.84 0.88
C MET A 4 12.59 -6.87 0.54
N ILE A 5 13.38 -5.94 1.09
CA ILE A 5 14.82 -5.93 0.84
C ILE A 5 15.49 -7.16 1.46
N TYR A 6 15.09 -7.55 2.68
CA TYR A 6 15.60 -8.76 3.31
C TYR A 6 15.24 -10.02 2.53
N TYR A 7 14.03 -10.10 1.99
CA TYR A 7 13.60 -11.21 1.13
C TYR A 7 14.43 -11.31 -0.16
N LEU A 8 14.81 -10.18 -0.76
CA LEU A 8 15.63 -10.17 -1.97
C LEU A 8 17.00 -10.80 -1.76
N TYR A 9 17.72 -10.44 -0.68
CA TYR A 9 19.08 -10.93 -0.48
C TYR A 9 19.19 -12.16 0.41
N ALA A 10 18.10 -12.62 1.02
CA ALA A 10 18.12 -13.87 1.77
C ALA A 10 18.41 -15.05 0.85
N ASN A 11 19.23 -15.98 1.33
CA ASN A 11 19.61 -17.17 0.56
C ASN A 11 18.40 -18.06 0.25
N ALA A 12 18.42 -18.68 -0.92
CA ALA A 12 17.43 -19.69 -1.27
C ALA A 12 17.50 -20.88 -0.30
N PRO A 13 16.37 -21.52 0.09
CA PRO A 13 15.00 -21.29 -0.40
C PRO A 13 14.20 -20.21 0.33
N ALA A 14 14.76 -19.57 1.36
CA ALA A 14 14.05 -18.60 2.18
C ALA A 14 13.82 -17.24 1.48
N GLY A 15 14.67 -16.88 0.52
CA GLY A 15 14.61 -15.66 -0.27
C GLY A 15 15.08 -15.86 -1.70
N LEU A 16 15.34 -14.76 -2.41
CA LEU A 16 15.68 -14.78 -3.84
C LEU A 16 17.20 -14.86 -4.11
N GLY A 17 18.06 -14.70 -3.11
CA GLY A 17 19.51 -14.84 -3.21
C GLY A 17 20.24 -13.77 -4.02
N PHE A 18 19.66 -12.56 -4.15
CA PHE A 18 20.34 -11.45 -4.81
C PHE A 18 21.50 -10.92 -3.96
N ASP A 19 22.49 -10.32 -4.62
CA ASP A 19 23.52 -9.57 -3.89
C ASP A 19 22.90 -8.36 -3.17
N LYS A 20 23.51 -7.97 -2.05
CA LYS A 20 22.98 -6.87 -1.23
C LYS A 20 22.93 -5.55 -1.98
N ALA A 21 23.92 -5.31 -2.87
CA ALA A 21 23.96 -4.11 -3.70
C ALA A 21 22.81 -4.08 -4.70
N ASP A 22 22.55 -5.20 -5.39
CA ASP A 22 21.46 -5.33 -6.36
C ASP A 22 20.09 -5.21 -5.69
N ALA A 23 19.91 -5.85 -4.53
CA ALA A 23 18.68 -5.73 -3.75
C ALA A 23 18.41 -4.28 -3.32
N ALA A 24 19.44 -3.55 -2.90
CA ALA A 24 19.31 -2.15 -2.54
C ALA A 24 18.97 -1.27 -3.74
N GLN A 25 19.58 -1.52 -4.90
CA GLN A 25 19.27 -0.81 -6.15
C GLN A 25 17.83 -1.04 -6.61
N LEU A 26 17.35 -2.29 -6.59
CA LEU A 26 15.98 -2.64 -6.95
C LEU A 26 14.95 -1.95 -6.06
N ILE A 27 15.17 -1.94 -4.75
CA ILE A 27 14.26 -1.24 -3.81
C ILE A 27 14.31 0.27 -3.99
N SER A 28 15.48 0.84 -4.27
CA SER A 28 15.63 2.28 -4.53
C SER A 28 14.94 2.67 -5.84
N LEU A 29 15.09 1.86 -6.90
CA LEU A 29 14.38 2.04 -8.15
C LEU A 29 12.86 1.98 -7.95
N TYR A 30 12.39 0.97 -7.24
CA TYR A 30 10.97 0.85 -6.88
C TYR A 30 10.46 2.10 -6.15
N ALA A 31 11.17 2.57 -5.12
CA ALA A 31 10.77 3.74 -4.36
C ALA A 31 10.72 5.01 -5.24
N THR A 32 11.68 5.17 -6.15
CA THR A 32 11.72 6.28 -7.11
C THR A 32 10.53 6.23 -8.06
N VAL A 33 10.26 5.06 -8.64
CA VAL A 33 9.12 4.88 -9.55
C VAL A 33 7.80 5.14 -8.83
N VAL A 34 7.61 4.63 -7.61
CA VAL A 34 6.43 4.92 -6.78
C VAL A 34 6.29 6.43 -6.54
N GLY A 35 7.37 7.12 -6.22
CA GLY A 35 7.36 8.58 -6.03
C GLY A 35 6.90 9.33 -7.28
N MET A 36 7.45 8.97 -8.45
CA MET A 36 7.07 9.58 -9.73
C MET A 36 5.62 9.27 -10.12
N THR A 37 5.19 8.02 -9.96
CA THR A 37 3.84 7.60 -10.29
C THR A 37 2.79 8.27 -9.41
N THR A 38 3.10 8.58 -8.16
CA THR A 38 2.19 9.28 -7.25
C THR A 38 1.84 10.69 -7.76
N ILE A 39 2.78 11.39 -8.39
CA ILE A 39 2.53 12.73 -8.96
C ILE A 39 1.53 12.63 -10.12
N ILE A 40 1.77 11.70 -11.05
CA ILE A 40 0.89 11.45 -12.21
C ILE A 40 -0.48 10.96 -11.71
N GLY A 41 -0.47 10.08 -10.72
CA GLY A 41 -1.66 9.49 -10.14
C GLY A 41 -2.58 10.50 -9.47
N SER A 42 -2.04 11.52 -8.81
CA SER A 42 -2.84 12.60 -8.23
C SER A 42 -3.68 13.31 -9.28
N TYR A 43 -3.10 13.59 -10.46
CA TYR A 43 -3.83 14.18 -11.58
C TYR A 43 -4.96 13.27 -12.09
N VAL A 44 -4.68 11.97 -12.24
CA VAL A 44 -5.67 10.98 -12.69
C VAL A 44 -6.81 10.84 -11.67
N CYS A 45 -6.48 10.82 -10.37
CA CYS A 45 -7.46 10.75 -9.30
C CYS A 45 -8.40 11.95 -9.27
N ASP A 46 -7.84 13.16 -9.45
CA ASP A 46 -8.63 14.38 -9.32
C ASP A 46 -9.48 14.69 -10.57
N ARG A 47 -9.01 14.30 -11.76
CA ARG A 47 -9.62 14.70 -13.04
C ARG A 47 -10.42 13.59 -13.74
N ILE A 48 -10.09 12.32 -13.53
CA ILE A 48 -10.61 11.21 -14.35
C ILE A 48 -11.47 10.24 -13.55
N LEU A 49 -10.94 9.68 -12.46
CA LEU A 49 -11.59 8.58 -11.73
C LEU A 49 -12.35 9.01 -10.49
N GLY A 50 -11.98 10.14 -9.90
CA GLY A 50 -12.41 10.54 -8.57
C GLY A 50 -11.66 9.76 -7.45
N CYS A 51 -11.41 10.42 -6.32
CA CYS A 51 -10.61 9.85 -5.23
C CYS A 51 -11.18 8.55 -4.66
N ARG A 52 -12.48 8.40 -4.67
CA ARG A 52 -13.19 7.24 -4.13
C ARG A 52 -12.93 5.96 -4.92
N ARG A 53 -13.03 6.01 -6.26
CA ARG A 53 -12.77 4.85 -7.15
C ARG A 53 -11.27 4.55 -7.19
N SER A 54 -10.46 5.58 -7.25
CA SER A 54 -9.00 5.45 -7.24
C SER A 54 -8.50 4.72 -5.99
N LEU A 55 -9.02 5.08 -4.82
CA LEU A 55 -8.66 4.40 -3.58
C LEU A 55 -9.07 2.92 -3.57
N LEU A 56 -10.23 2.58 -4.17
CA LEU A 56 -10.64 1.19 -4.31
C LEU A 56 -9.68 0.38 -5.22
N VAL A 57 -9.30 0.94 -6.37
CA VAL A 57 -8.32 0.31 -7.27
C VAL A 57 -6.98 0.12 -6.57
N ALA A 58 -6.48 1.13 -5.86
CA ALA A 58 -5.25 1.04 -5.09
C ALA A 58 -5.29 -0.07 -4.01
N ARG A 59 -6.42 -0.22 -3.32
CA ARG A 59 -6.62 -1.27 -2.32
C ARG A 59 -6.61 -2.66 -2.92
N ILE A 60 -7.32 -2.86 -4.03
CA ILE A 60 -7.40 -4.15 -4.72
C ILE A 60 -6.03 -4.54 -5.29
N THR A 61 -5.34 -3.63 -5.96
CA THR A 61 -4.01 -3.90 -6.52
C THR A 61 -2.96 -4.14 -5.43
N GLY A 62 -3.02 -3.43 -4.32
CA GLY A 62 -2.18 -3.68 -3.15
C GLY A 62 -2.43 -5.07 -2.56
N PHE A 63 -3.69 -5.49 -2.41
CA PHE A 63 -4.04 -6.84 -1.95
C PHE A 63 -3.48 -7.92 -2.89
N ILE A 64 -3.64 -7.75 -4.21
CA ILE A 64 -3.08 -8.68 -5.22
C ILE A 64 -1.56 -8.74 -5.08
N GLY A 65 -0.88 -7.60 -4.96
CA GLY A 65 0.58 -7.55 -4.81
C GLY A 65 1.08 -8.31 -3.57
N TYR A 66 0.47 -8.10 -2.41
CA TYR A 66 0.85 -8.84 -1.19
C TYR A 66 0.49 -10.33 -1.28
N THR A 67 -0.61 -10.68 -1.93
CA THR A 67 -0.99 -12.07 -2.15
C THR A 67 0.04 -12.79 -3.04
N LEU A 68 0.51 -12.17 -4.11
CA LEU A 68 1.56 -12.72 -4.96
C LEU A 68 2.87 -12.93 -4.20
N LEU A 69 3.24 -12.02 -3.29
CA LEU A 69 4.43 -12.19 -2.45
C LEU A 69 4.28 -13.29 -1.39
N ALA A 70 3.05 -13.62 -0.99
CA ALA A 70 2.81 -14.70 -0.04
C ALA A 70 3.08 -16.10 -0.63
N PHE A 71 3.03 -16.24 -1.96
CA PHE A 71 3.37 -17.48 -2.65
C PHE A 71 4.84 -17.50 -3.10
N PRO A 72 5.52 -18.66 -3.07
CA PRO A 72 6.90 -18.79 -3.50
C PRO A 72 7.04 -18.85 -5.03
N LEU A 73 6.68 -17.77 -5.71
CA LEU A 73 6.68 -17.65 -7.17
C LEU A 73 8.06 -17.23 -7.75
N GLY A 74 9.08 -17.13 -6.89
CA GLY A 74 10.42 -16.73 -7.30
C GLY A 74 10.50 -15.27 -7.80
N VAL A 75 11.53 -15.01 -8.63
CA VAL A 75 11.83 -13.65 -9.14
C VAL A 75 10.68 -13.09 -9.98
N VAL A 76 10.04 -13.90 -10.80
CA VAL A 76 8.93 -13.47 -11.68
C VAL A 76 7.73 -13.01 -10.83
N GLY A 77 7.35 -13.81 -9.83
CA GLY A 77 6.26 -13.44 -8.91
C GLY A 77 6.56 -12.15 -8.14
N TYR A 78 7.81 -11.99 -7.71
CA TYR A 78 8.26 -10.76 -7.07
C TYR A 78 8.14 -9.54 -7.99
N ALA A 79 8.61 -9.63 -9.23
CA ALA A 79 8.54 -8.54 -10.21
C ALA A 79 7.08 -8.14 -10.53
N VAL A 80 6.20 -9.13 -10.73
CA VAL A 80 4.78 -8.87 -10.97
C VAL A 80 4.12 -8.22 -9.74
N ALA A 81 4.42 -8.68 -8.53
CA ALA A 81 3.92 -8.09 -7.30
C ALA A 81 4.35 -6.63 -7.14
N MET A 82 5.63 -6.33 -7.41
CA MET A 82 6.15 -4.96 -7.42
C MET A 82 5.43 -4.09 -8.45
N GLY A 83 5.20 -4.61 -9.67
CA GLY A 83 4.42 -3.93 -10.70
C GLY A 83 3.00 -3.60 -10.25
N CYS A 84 2.30 -4.55 -9.62
CA CYS A 84 0.98 -4.32 -9.03
C CYS A 84 1.00 -3.23 -7.95
N MET A 85 2.03 -3.21 -7.09
CA MET A 85 2.15 -2.20 -6.05
C MET A 85 2.45 -0.80 -6.62
N VAL A 86 3.31 -0.70 -7.64
CA VAL A 86 3.56 0.55 -8.38
C VAL A 86 2.27 1.05 -9.01
N PHE A 87 1.55 0.16 -9.71
CA PHE A 87 0.26 0.51 -10.32
C PHE A 87 -0.76 0.96 -9.26
N GLY A 88 -0.83 0.28 -8.11
CA GLY A 88 -1.67 0.69 -6.99
C GLY A 88 -1.30 2.07 -6.45
N SER A 89 -0.02 2.40 -6.40
CA SER A 89 0.45 3.69 -5.91
C SER A 89 0.02 4.87 -6.79
N LEU A 90 -0.17 4.66 -8.09
CA LEU A 90 -0.78 5.64 -9.01
C LEU A 90 -2.13 6.14 -8.49
N PHE A 91 -2.94 5.24 -7.96
CA PHE A 91 -4.31 5.53 -7.53
C PHE A 91 -4.44 5.81 -6.03
N ALA A 92 -3.42 5.50 -5.24
CA ALA A 92 -3.45 5.77 -3.80
C ALA A 92 -3.29 7.28 -3.51
N GLY A 93 -2.31 7.91 -4.12
CA GLY A 93 -2.02 9.33 -4.05
C GLY A 93 -2.37 9.99 -2.70
N ARG A 94 -2.89 11.20 -2.77
CA ARG A 94 -3.44 11.93 -1.63
C ARG A 94 -4.96 11.78 -1.49
N CYS A 95 -5.52 10.68 -2.01
CA CYS A 95 -6.97 10.48 -2.03
C CYS A 95 -7.61 10.50 -0.64
N ILE A 96 -6.90 10.07 0.40
CA ILE A 96 -7.41 10.06 1.78
C ILE A 96 -7.58 11.49 2.28
N GLU A 97 -6.56 12.32 2.15
CA GLU A 97 -6.61 13.73 2.57
C GLU A 97 -7.65 14.51 1.76
N THR A 98 -7.72 14.28 0.46
CA THR A 98 -8.73 14.90 -0.41
C THR A 98 -10.15 14.48 0.00
N LEU A 99 -10.38 13.22 0.35
CA LEU A 99 -11.68 12.75 0.82
C LEU A 99 -12.05 13.40 2.16
N ILE A 100 -11.12 13.48 3.12
CA ILE A 100 -11.36 14.16 4.40
C ILE A 100 -11.74 15.64 4.14
N GLY A 101 -11.00 16.31 3.25
CA GLY A 101 -11.30 17.70 2.88
C GLY A 101 -12.66 17.89 2.21
N LYS A 102 -13.18 16.85 1.52
CA LYS A 102 -14.53 16.90 0.92
C LYS A 102 -15.65 16.49 1.89
N PHE A 103 -15.32 15.81 2.99
CA PHE A 103 -16.30 15.43 4.03
C PHE A 103 -16.67 16.57 4.98
N TYR A 104 -15.73 17.46 5.23
CA TYR A 104 -15.88 18.54 6.19
C TYR A 104 -15.73 19.88 5.49
N ASP A 105 -16.67 20.81 5.73
CA ASP A 105 -16.58 22.19 5.26
C ASP A 105 -15.36 22.90 5.86
N GLU A 106 -14.89 23.95 5.19
CA GLU A 106 -13.68 24.69 5.61
C GLU A 106 -13.81 25.27 7.03
N ASN A 107 -15.02 25.61 7.47
CA ASN A 107 -15.30 26.16 8.78
C ASN A 107 -15.72 25.10 9.83
N ASP A 108 -15.72 23.82 9.49
CA ASP A 108 -16.07 22.76 10.45
C ASP A 108 -14.87 22.44 11.35
N GLY A 109 -14.96 22.75 12.64
CA GLY A 109 -13.89 22.46 13.62
C GLY A 109 -13.52 20.98 13.77
N ARG A 110 -14.32 20.06 13.23
CA ARG A 110 -14.01 18.62 13.19
C ARG A 110 -13.03 18.26 12.08
N ARG A 111 -12.85 19.13 11.08
CA ARG A 111 -11.94 18.91 9.94
C ARG A 111 -10.51 18.71 10.40
N ASP A 112 -9.99 19.57 11.25
CA ASP A 112 -8.63 19.48 11.78
C ASP A 112 -8.43 18.21 12.63
N SER A 113 -9.44 17.85 13.41
CA SER A 113 -9.44 16.61 14.18
C SER A 113 -9.39 15.38 13.28
N ALA A 114 -10.12 15.38 12.16
CA ALA A 114 -10.11 14.26 11.20
C ALA A 114 -8.73 14.10 10.51
N PHE A 115 -8.08 15.21 10.14
CA PHE A 115 -6.71 15.17 9.61
C PHE A 115 -5.71 14.67 10.66
N THR A 116 -5.84 15.14 11.91
CA THR A 116 -4.99 14.70 13.02
C THR A 116 -5.14 13.20 13.28
N ILE A 117 -6.36 12.69 13.32
CA ILE A 117 -6.64 11.25 13.50
C ILE A 117 -6.04 10.45 12.33
N SER A 118 -6.23 10.90 11.09
CA SER A 118 -5.65 10.25 9.91
C SER A 118 -4.12 10.19 10.00
N TYR A 119 -3.49 11.28 10.43
CA TYR A 119 -2.05 11.35 10.63
C TYR A 119 -1.56 10.37 11.72
N VAL A 120 -2.23 10.34 12.86
CA VAL A 120 -1.89 9.41 13.97
C VAL A 120 -2.03 7.96 13.53
N ILE A 121 -3.13 7.60 12.85
CA ILE A 121 -3.35 6.24 12.31
C ILE A 121 -2.26 5.88 11.31
N SER A 122 -1.85 6.80 10.44
CA SER A 122 -0.76 6.58 9.47
C SER A 122 0.57 6.30 10.17
N ASN A 123 0.88 7.01 11.26
CA ASN A 123 2.10 6.78 12.04
C ASN A 123 2.06 5.43 12.80
N ILE A 124 0.90 5.05 13.33
CA ILE A 124 0.71 3.70 13.91
C ILE A 124 0.94 2.64 12.83
N GLY A 125 0.40 2.85 11.62
CA GLY A 125 0.61 1.97 10.48
C GLY A 125 2.09 1.89 10.04
N ALA A 126 2.86 2.95 10.23
CA ALA A 126 4.29 2.96 9.93
C ALA A 126 5.12 2.04 10.85
N ALA A 127 4.59 1.63 12.00
CA ALA A 127 5.20 0.62 12.86
C ALA A 127 4.97 -0.83 12.40
N ALA A 128 3.99 -1.07 11.51
CA ALA A 128 3.66 -2.41 11.01
C ALA A 128 4.84 -3.17 10.37
N PRO A 129 5.78 -2.54 9.63
CA PRO A 129 6.97 -3.22 9.12
C PRO A 129 7.86 -3.85 10.21
N ALA A 130 7.90 -3.28 11.41
CA ALA A 130 8.66 -3.87 12.52
C ALA A 130 8.04 -5.19 12.97
N LEU A 131 6.70 -5.24 13.10
CA LEU A 131 5.97 -6.48 13.41
C LEU A 131 6.13 -7.53 12.30
N ALA A 132 6.02 -7.11 11.05
CA ALA A 132 6.24 -7.98 9.89
C ALA A 132 7.67 -8.53 9.86
N GLY A 133 8.67 -7.75 10.28
CA GLY A 133 10.05 -8.18 10.40
C GLY A 133 10.23 -9.29 11.47
N VAL A 134 9.59 -9.15 12.62
CA VAL A 134 9.60 -10.19 13.69
C VAL A 134 8.96 -11.49 13.19
N ILE A 135 7.86 -11.40 12.46
CA ILE A 135 7.17 -12.57 11.89
C ILE A 135 8.04 -13.20 10.80
N ALA A 136 8.66 -12.40 9.94
CA ALA A 136 9.58 -12.90 8.93
C ALA A 136 10.76 -13.66 9.53
N ALA A 137 11.30 -13.19 10.65
CA ALA A 137 12.40 -13.84 11.35
C ALA A 137 11.99 -15.17 12.02
N LYS A 138 10.74 -15.29 12.48
CA LYS A 138 10.26 -16.50 13.20
C LYS A 138 9.57 -17.51 12.28
N CYS A 139 8.79 -17.05 11.32
CA CYS A 139 7.89 -17.87 10.49
C CYS A 139 8.23 -17.80 8.98
N GLY A 140 9.28 -17.05 8.62
CA GLY A 140 9.68 -16.86 7.23
C GLY A 140 8.99 -15.67 6.54
N TYR A 141 9.57 -15.24 5.41
CA TYR A 141 9.13 -14.06 4.66
C TYR A 141 7.73 -14.20 4.08
N HIS A 142 7.39 -15.39 3.57
CA HIS A 142 6.07 -15.66 3.00
C HIS A 142 4.94 -15.53 4.04
N ALA A 143 5.19 -15.92 5.30
CA ALA A 143 4.24 -15.72 6.39
C ALA A 143 4.01 -14.22 6.69
N ALA A 144 5.05 -13.40 6.67
CA ALA A 144 4.93 -11.97 6.84
C ALA A 144 4.16 -11.30 5.69
N PHE A 145 4.38 -11.75 4.45
CA PHE A 145 3.61 -11.28 3.29
C PHE A 145 2.16 -11.76 3.32
N ALA A 146 1.90 -13.00 3.76
CA ALA A 146 0.54 -13.51 3.94
C ALA A 146 -0.24 -12.70 5.00
N LEU A 147 0.39 -12.35 6.11
CA LEU A 147 -0.23 -11.45 7.09
C LEU A 147 -0.56 -10.10 6.46
N SER A 148 0.35 -9.52 5.67
CA SER A 148 0.14 -8.26 4.98
C SER A 148 -1.02 -8.36 3.97
N ALA A 149 -1.15 -9.48 3.27
CA ALA A 149 -2.27 -9.77 2.37
C ALA A 149 -3.60 -9.84 3.13
N VAL A 150 -3.64 -10.55 4.26
CA VAL A 150 -4.86 -10.64 5.11
C VAL A 150 -5.28 -9.27 5.62
N LEU A 151 -4.35 -8.47 6.14
CA LEU A 151 -4.64 -7.12 6.61
C LEU A 151 -5.12 -6.21 5.47
N SER A 152 -4.50 -6.32 4.29
CA SER A 152 -4.92 -5.58 3.09
C SER A 152 -6.32 -6.01 2.64
N PHE A 153 -6.63 -7.31 2.69
CA PHE A 153 -7.96 -7.83 2.40
C PHE A 153 -9.01 -7.28 3.37
N LEU A 154 -8.77 -7.38 4.67
CA LEU A 154 -9.67 -6.83 5.68
C LEU A 154 -9.90 -5.32 5.51
N GLY A 155 -8.84 -4.58 5.22
CA GLY A 155 -8.95 -3.15 4.93
C GLY A 155 -9.76 -2.86 3.66
N THR A 156 -9.64 -3.70 2.63
CA THR A 156 -10.42 -3.58 1.39
C THR A 156 -11.89 -3.91 1.62
N VAL A 157 -12.19 -4.98 2.34
CA VAL A 157 -13.56 -5.37 2.71
C VAL A 157 -14.22 -4.29 3.57
N ALA A 158 -13.52 -3.79 4.60
CA ALA A 158 -14.01 -2.70 5.43
C ALA A 158 -14.31 -1.45 4.58
N TYR A 159 -13.42 -1.10 3.65
CA TYR A 159 -13.64 0.02 2.74
C TYR A 159 -14.88 -0.17 1.87
N ILE A 160 -15.05 -1.36 1.26
CA ILE A 160 -16.23 -1.67 0.43
C ILE A 160 -17.53 -1.66 1.25
N ALA A 161 -17.50 -2.18 2.48
CA ALA A 161 -18.67 -2.21 3.36
C ALA A 161 -19.12 -0.80 3.79
N THR A 162 -18.16 0.08 4.05
CA THR A 162 -18.42 1.44 4.53
C THR A 162 -18.64 2.44 3.40
N TYR A 163 -18.07 2.17 2.25
CA TYR A 163 -18.03 3.02 1.07
C TYR A 163 -19.43 3.51 0.62
N LYS A 164 -20.42 2.62 0.52
CA LYS A 164 -21.77 3.00 0.12
C LYS A 164 -22.56 3.71 1.21
N LYS A 165 -22.28 3.36 2.47
CA LYS A 165 -23.03 3.87 3.62
C LYS A 165 -22.61 5.29 4.01
N PHE A 166 -21.31 5.59 3.95
CA PHE A 166 -20.78 6.85 4.47
C PHE A 166 -20.41 7.87 3.40
N PHE A 167 -20.03 7.43 2.20
CA PHE A 167 -19.56 8.37 1.17
C PHE A 167 -20.68 8.94 0.29
N GLY A 168 -21.86 8.30 0.17
CA GLY A 168 -22.92 8.78 -0.71
C GLY A 168 -22.38 9.13 -2.11
N ASN A 169 -22.47 10.42 -2.50
CA ASN A 169 -21.92 10.95 -3.76
C ASN A 169 -20.58 11.69 -3.59
N ILE A 170 -19.99 11.69 -2.38
CA ILE A 170 -18.74 12.39 -2.10
C ILE A 170 -17.56 11.65 -2.76
N GLY A 171 -16.72 12.36 -3.52
CA GLY A 171 -15.49 11.83 -4.10
C GLY A 171 -15.66 11.00 -5.38
N LEU A 172 -16.84 11.11 -6.03
CA LEU A 172 -17.06 10.61 -7.39
C LEU A 172 -16.39 11.51 -8.41
#